data_be7594bde089bc18f9689f6826821063
#
_entry.id   be7594bde089bc18f9689f6826821063
#
_cell.length_a   1.000
_cell.length_b   1.000
_cell.length_c   1.000
_cell.angle_alpha   90.00
_cell.angle_beta   90.00
_cell.angle_gamma   90.00
#
_symmetry.space_group_name_H-M   'P 1'
#
loop_
_entity.id
_entity.type
_entity.pdbx_description
1 polymer ?
#
loop_
_entity_poly.entity_id
_entity_poly.type
_entity_poly.pdbx_seq_one_letter_code
_entity_poly.pdbx_strand_id
1 'polypeptide(L)'
;WSAGGTAYQMDFIYDAAGRPLAMYYRTKAAGQADFDGDSYYYETNQQGDVTGLYKITYDAATKALSATRVASYEYDAWGNVTYSTGTMAKINPLKYRGYYHDTESGFYYLQSRYYDPAIGRFVNADGYASTGEGFLGYNMFAYCGNDPLNRADMTGASWAKIKSFFKRTWKNIRKTVGKAFGAS
;
A
#
# COMPACT_ATOMS: atom_id res chain seq x y z
N TRP A 1 -18.00 -0.65 -5.65
CA TRP A 1 -19.16 -0.58 -4.74
C TRP A 1 -20.11 0.56 -5.17
N SER A 2 -21.29 0.61 -4.59
CA SER A 2 -22.27 1.67 -4.86
C SER A 2 -22.87 2.20 -3.56
N ALA A 3 -23.12 3.52 -3.50
CA ALA A 3 -23.80 4.18 -2.40
C ALA A 3 -24.67 5.31 -2.95
N GLY A 4 -25.94 5.41 -2.51
CA GLY A 4 -26.86 6.47 -2.94
C GLY A 4 -27.07 6.57 -4.45
N GLY A 5 -27.03 5.45 -5.19
CA GLY A 5 -27.17 5.43 -6.65
C GLY A 5 -25.89 5.78 -7.44
N THR A 6 -24.75 6.03 -6.77
CA THR A 6 -23.45 6.24 -7.41
C THR A 6 -22.63 4.96 -7.29
N ALA A 7 -22.08 4.45 -8.40
CA ALA A 7 -21.11 3.37 -8.41
C ALA A 7 -19.69 3.94 -8.32
N TYR A 8 -18.80 3.24 -7.61
CA TYR A 8 -17.42 3.63 -7.39
C TYR A 8 -16.50 2.51 -7.85
N GLN A 9 -15.40 2.88 -8.50
CA GLN A 9 -14.36 1.96 -8.94
C GLN A 9 -12.98 2.50 -8.57
N MET A 10 -12.13 1.61 -8.04
CA MET A 10 -10.72 1.87 -7.79
C MET A 10 -9.89 0.77 -8.46
N ASP A 11 -8.90 1.18 -9.25
CA ASP A 11 -7.92 0.30 -9.84
C ASP A 11 -6.54 0.72 -9.36
N PHE A 12 -5.73 -0.23 -8.89
CA PHE A 12 -4.42 0.05 -8.32
C PHE A 12 -3.32 -0.46 -9.23
N ILE A 13 -2.29 0.35 -9.42
CA ILE A 13 -1.07 0.00 -10.16
C ILE A 13 0.07 -0.10 -9.14
N TYR A 14 0.83 -1.19 -9.25
CA TYR A 14 1.97 -1.50 -8.38
C TYR A 14 3.27 -1.55 -9.17
N ASP A 15 4.39 -1.24 -8.50
CA ASP A 15 5.72 -1.46 -9.06
C ASP A 15 6.11 -2.95 -9.01
N ALA A 16 7.28 -3.27 -9.58
CA ALA A 16 7.82 -4.64 -9.60
C ALA A 16 8.14 -5.19 -8.18
N ALA A 17 8.14 -4.35 -7.17
CA ALA A 17 8.34 -4.70 -5.76
C ALA A 17 7.01 -4.86 -5.00
N GLY A 18 5.88 -4.64 -5.67
CA GLY A 18 4.56 -4.68 -5.05
C GLY A 18 4.19 -3.41 -4.26
N ARG A 19 4.92 -2.30 -4.46
CA ARG A 19 4.58 -1.02 -3.83
C ARG A 19 3.55 -0.28 -4.69
N PRO A 20 2.55 0.37 -4.10
CA PRO A 20 1.58 1.14 -4.86
C PRO A 20 2.24 2.31 -5.59
N LEU A 21 1.97 2.46 -6.89
CA LEU A 21 2.41 3.57 -7.73
C LEU A 21 1.30 4.55 -8.03
N ALA A 22 0.14 4.04 -8.42
CA ALA A 22 -0.99 4.89 -8.79
C ALA A 22 -2.33 4.23 -8.46
N MET A 23 -3.36 5.06 -8.38
CA MET A 23 -4.75 4.67 -8.22
C MET A 23 -5.60 5.44 -9.24
N TYR A 24 -6.45 4.73 -9.96
CA TYR A 24 -7.57 5.33 -10.69
C TYR A 24 -8.81 5.28 -9.81
N TYR A 25 -9.34 6.43 -9.44
CA TYR A 25 -10.59 6.53 -8.70
C TYR A 25 -11.66 7.13 -9.63
N ARG A 26 -12.69 6.36 -9.90
CA ARG A 26 -13.74 6.68 -10.84
C ARG A 26 -15.10 6.53 -10.21
N THR A 27 -16.03 7.38 -10.62
CA THR A 27 -17.40 7.37 -10.17
C THR A 27 -18.34 7.29 -11.37
N LYS A 28 -19.51 6.70 -11.17
CA LYS A 28 -20.57 6.65 -12.17
C LYS A 28 -21.89 6.92 -11.47
N ALA A 29 -22.48 8.08 -11.70
CA ALA A 29 -23.79 8.42 -11.18
C ALA A 29 -24.90 7.63 -11.90
N ALA A 30 -26.06 7.50 -11.27
CA ALA A 30 -27.23 6.87 -11.89
C ALA A 30 -27.58 7.62 -13.20
N GLY A 31 -27.71 6.85 -14.30
CA GLY A 31 -28.00 7.39 -15.63
C GLY A 31 -26.78 7.81 -16.46
N GLN A 32 -25.57 7.81 -15.92
CA GLN A 32 -24.35 7.98 -16.73
C GLN A 32 -24.04 6.71 -17.52
N ALA A 33 -23.53 6.86 -18.76
CA ALA A 33 -23.11 5.72 -19.59
C ALA A 33 -21.81 5.12 -19.09
N ASP A 34 -20.81 5.95 -18.72
CA ASP A 34 -19.44 5.55 -18.39
C ASP A 34 -18.99 6.07 -17.02
N PHE A 35 -17.92 5.49 -16.51
CA PHE A 35 -17.21 5.98 -15.34
C PHE A 35 -16.34 7.19 -15.69
N ASP A 36 -16.37 8.22 -14.83
CA ASP A 36 -15.51 9.39 -14.90
C ASP A 36 -14.69 9.49 -13.61
N GLY A 37 -13.45 9.97 -13.74
CA GLY A 37 -12.58 10.12 -12.58
C GLY A 37 -11.15 10.49 -12.90
N ASP A 38 -10.31 10.38 -11.88
CA ASP A 38 -8.96 10.91 -11.87
C ASP A 38 -7.92 9.83 -11.55
N SER A 39 -6.69 10.11 -11.98
CA SER A 39 -5.50 9.35 -11.61
C SER A 39 -4.78 10.02 -10.44
N TYR A 40 -4.38 9.22 -9.48
CA TYR A 40 -3.66 9.64 -8.28
C TYR A 40 -2.37 8.85 -8.16
N TYR A 41 -1.30 9.50 -7.70
CA TYR A 41 0.04 8.92 -7.61
C TYR A 41 0.48 8.86 -6.16
N TYR A 42 0.97 7.69 -5.76
CA TYR A 42 1.40 7.43 -4.40
C TYR A 42 2.79 7.97 -4.11
N GLU A 43 2.95 8.63 -2.98
CA GLU A 43 4.22 8.87 -2.32
C GLU A 43 4.41 7.85 -1.22
N THR A 44 5.55 7.16 -1.22
CA THR A 44 5.88 6.16 -0.21
C THR A 44 7.25 6.45 0.41
N ASN A 45 7.40 6.16 1.70
CA ASN A 45 8.69 6.20 2.36
C ASN A 45 9.56 4.97 2.00
N GLN A 46 10.77 4.90 2.55
CA GLN A 46 11.69 3.78 2.31
C GLN A 46 11.14 2.44 2.80
N GLN A 47 10.25 2.46 3.77
CA GLN A 47 9.64 1.26 4.34
C GLN A 47 8.42 0.78 3.55
N GLY A 48 7.92 1.58 2.59
CA GLY A 48 6.75 1.29 1.78
C GLY A 48 5.44 1.83 2.35
N ASP A 49 5.49 2.64 3.43
CA ASP A 49 4.31 3.29 3.96
C ASP A 49 3.86 4.39 3.00
N VAL A 50 2.58 4.45 2.70
CA VAL A 50 2.01 5.54 1.92
C VAL A 50 1.99 6.80 2.77
N THR A 51 2.80 7.80 2.41
CA THR A 51 2.89 9.08 3.11
C THR A 51 2.08 10.18 2.45
N GLY A 52 1.75 10.01 1.18
CA GLY A 52 0.96 10.99 0.43
C GLY A 52 0.32 10.42 -0.83
N LEU A 53 -0.63 11.22 -1.33
CA LEU A 53 -1.29 10.98 -2.60
C LEU A 53 -1.33 12.31 -3.37
N TYR A 54 -0.95 12.28 -4.64
CA TYR A 54 -0.90 13.44 -5.52
C TYR A 54 -1.84 13.27 -6.71
N LYS A 55 -2.59 14.32 -7.03
CA LYS A 55 -3.28 14.47 -8.31
C LYS A 55 -2.38 15.27 -9.24
N ILE A 56 -2.11 14.74 -10.44
CA ILE A 56 -1.38 15.43 -11.49
C ILE A 56 -2.39 15.94 -12.51
N THR A 57 -2.33 17.25 -12.81
CA THR A 57 -3.17 17.89 -13.81
C THR A 57 -2.29 18.50 -14.90
N TYR A 58 -2.75 18.37 -16.15
CA TYR A 58 -2.12 18.98 -17.31
C TYR A 58 -2.98 20.14 -17.81
N ASP A 59 -2.39 21.33 -17.85
CA ASP A 59 -3.01 22.50 -18.46
C ASP A 59 -2.62 22.57 -19.94
N ALA A 60 -3.58 22.33 -20.82
CA ALA A 60 -3.35 22.33 -22.27
C ALA A 60 -3.03 23.72 -22.84
N ALA A 61 -3.47 24.81 -22.20
CA ALA A 61 -3.22 26.17 -22.64
C ALA A 61 -1.78 26.61 -22.35
N THR A 62 -1.29 26.30 -21.15
CA THR A 62 0.07 26.66 -20.71
C THR A 62 1.09 25.55 -20.95
N LYS A 63 0.64 24.32 -21.32
CA LYS A 63 1.44 23.10 -21.43
C LYS A 63 2.15 22.73 -20.12
N ALA A 64 1.62 23.19 -19.00
CA ALA A 64 2.19 22.97 -17.68
C ALA A 64 1.59 21.73 -17.00
N LEU A 65 2.44 20.97 -16.30
CA LEU A 65 2.04 19.94 -15.34
C LEU A 65 2.04 20.55 -13.95
N SER A 66 0.99 20.29 -13.19
CA SER A 66 0.93 20.62 -11.76
C SER A 66 0.62 19.37 -10.94
N ALA A 67 1.25 19.26 -9.77
CA ALA A 67 1.01 18.20 -8.81
C ALA A 67 0.42 18.78 -7.53
N THR A 68 -0.78 18.35 -7.18
CA THR A 68 -1.46 18.77 -5.94
C THR A 68 -1.52 17.60 -4.97
N ARG A 69 -1.03 17.79 -3.74
CA ARG A 69 -1.13 16.81 -2.68
C ARG A 69 -2.57 16.76 -2.16
N VAL A 70 -3.23 15.60 -2.31
CA VAL A 70 -4.64 15.40 -1.98
C VAL A 70 -4.86 14.50 -0.78
N ALA A 71 -3.81 13.84 -0.29
CA ALA A 71 -3.79 13.16 0.99
C ALA A 71 -2.39 13.16 1.60
N SER A 72 -2.33 13.17 2.94
CA SER A 72 -1.10 12.99 3.73
C SER A 72 -1.38 12.08 4.90
N TYR A 73 -0.39 11.24 5.28
CA TYR A 73 -0.49 10.30 6.38
C TYR A 73 0.82 10.22 7.16
N GLU A 74 0.70 10.00 8.47
CA GLU A 74 1.80 9.61 9.36
C GLU A 74 1.37 8.40 10.18
N TYR A 75 2.34 7.59 10.57
CA TYR A 75 2.11 6.34 11.28
C TYR A 75 3.09 6.20 12.43
N ASP A 76 2.66 5.48 13.47
CA ASP A 76 3.60 4.94 14.44
C ASP A 76 4.31 3.69 13.89
N ALA A 77 5.21 3.12 14.68
CA ALA A 77 5.99 1.93 14.29
C ALA A 77 5.11 0.71 13.96
N TRP A 78 3.91 0.64 14.50
CA TRP A 78 2.98 -0.48 14.33
C TRP A 78 1.93 -0.25 13.25
N GLY A 79 1.89 0.95 12.65
CA GLY A 79 0.99 1.28 11.56
C GLY A 79 -0.31 1.95 12.02
N ASN A 80 -0.43 2.35 13.30
CA ASN A 80 -1.52 3.22 13.69
C ASN A 80 -1.37 4.56 12.97
N VAL A 81 -2.44 5.04 12.34
CA VAL A 81 -2.46 6.34 11.68
C VAL A 81 -2.48 7.42 12.75
N THR A 82 -1.36 8.15 12.91
CA THR A 82 -1.22 9.25 13.88
C THR A 82 -1.64 10.59 13.32
N TYR A 83 -1.55 10.75 11.99
CA TYR A 83 -2.01 11.93 11.28
C TYR A 83 -2.60 11.55 9.93
N SER A 84 -3.71 12.19 9.54
CA SER A 84 -4.35 12.00 8.25
C SER A 84 -5.11 13.27 7.83
N THR A 85 -4.82 13.79 6.62
CA THR A 85 -5.48 14.97 6.07
C THR A 85 -5.58 14.90 4.55
N GLY A 86 -6.49 15.70 3.99
CA GLY A 86 -6.72 15.84 2.55
C GLY A 86 -8.01 15.20 2.07
N THR A 87 -8.45 15.61 0.87
CA THR A 87 -9.75 15.21 0.28
C THR A 87 -9.83 13.71 -0.01
N MET A 88 -8.70 13.10 -0.37
CA MET A 88 -8.61 11.68 -0.68
C MET A 88 -8.21 10.82 0.53
N ALA A 89 -7.93 11.41 1.69
CA ALA A 89 -7.38 10.71 2.84
C ALA A 89 -8.31 9.62 3.41
N LYS A 90 -9.62 9.83 3.34
CA LYS A 90 -10.64 8.83 3.77
C LYS A 90 -10.99 7.84 2.68
N ILE A 91 -10.79 8.22 1.41
CA ILE A 91 -11.17 7.42 0.23
C ILE A 91 -10.08 6.39 -0.07
N ASN A 92 -8.80 6.79 0.04
CA ASN A 92 -7.67 5.91 -0.24
C ASN A 92 -7.56 4.78 0.81
N PRO A 93 -7.65 3.51 0.40
CA PRO A 93 -7.53 2.39 1.31
C PRO A 93 -6.09 1.95 1.55
N LEU A 94 -5.13 2.27 0.64
CA LEU A 94 -3.74 1.82 0.79
C LEU A 94 -2.97 2.77 1.72
N LYS A 95 -2.44 2.23 2.84
CA LYS A 95 -1.78 3.02 3.89
C LYS A 95 -0.44 2.42 4.33
N TYR A 96 -0.31 2.05 5.60
CA TYR A 96 0.90 1.47 6.18
C TYR A 96 1.42 0.28 5.37
N ARG A 97 2.69 0.30 4.95
CA ARG A 97 3.34 -0.72 4.10
C ARG A 97 2.63 -0.96 2.75
N GLY A 98 1.75 -0.04 2.32
CA GLY A 98 0.90 -0.26 1.16
C GLY A 98 -0.21 -1.28 1.36
N TYR A 99 -0.49 -1.72 2.60
CA TYR A 99 -1.57 -2.63 2.90
C TYR A 99 -2.94 -1.97 2.74
N TYR A 100 -3.93 -2.78 2.46
CA TYR A 100 -5.32 -2.34 2.40
C TYR A 100 -5.85 -2.15 3.83
N HIS A 101 -6.23 -0.92 4.16
CA HIS A 101 -6.82 -0.54 5.44
C HIS A 101 -8.35 -0.63 5.33
N ASP A 102 -8.93 -1.53 6.07
CA ASP A 102 -10.37 -1.60 6.25
C ASP A 102 -10.80 -0.56 7.28
N THR A 103 -11.58 0.43 6.84
CA THR A 103 -12.00 1.55 7.69
C THR A 103 -13.09 1.17 8.69
N GLU A 104 -13.82 0.07 8.46
CA GLU A 104 -14.88 -0.40 9.35
C GLU A 104 -14.30 -1.12 10.57
N SER A 105 -13.33 -2.01 10.34
CA SER A 105 -12.67 -2.77 11.42
C SER A 105 -11.44 -2.06 12.00
N GLY A 106 -10.80 -1.16 11.24
CA GLY A 106 -9.51 -0.56 11.56
C GLY A 106 -8.32 -1.48 11.28
N PHE A 107 -8.53 -2.65 10.70
CA PHE A 107 -7.49 -3.62 10.42
C PHE A 107 -6.84 -3.42 9.06
N TYR A 108 -5.63 -3.96 8.91
CA TYR A 108 -4.96 -4.08 7.61
C TYR A 108 -5.12 -5.49 7.05
N TYR A 109 -5.52 -5.59 5.79
CA TYR A 109 -5.55 -6.85 5.06
C TYR A 109 -4.23 -7.09 4.31
N LEU A 110 -3.54 -8.17 4.67
CA LEU A 110 -2.25 -8.58 4.12
C LEU A 110 -2.39 -9.83 3.22
N GLN A 111 -3.43 -9.90 2.41
CA GLN A 111 -3.75 -11.01 1.50
C GLN A 111 -4.11 -12.33 2.22
N SER A 112 -3.31 -12.83 3.15
CA SER A 112 -3.59 -14.09 3.86
C SER A 112 -4.15 -13.89 5.27
N ARG A 113 -3.88 -12.74 5.91
CA ARG A 113 -4.28 -12.45 7.29
C ARG A 113 -4.72 -11.00 7.48
N TYR A 114 -5.51 -10.77 8.52
CA TYR A 114 -5.78 -9.44 9.03
C TYR A 114 -4.82 -9.08 10.16
N TYR A 115 -4.30 -7.86 10.12
CA TYR A 115 -3.40 -7.29 11.11
C TYR A 115 -4.09 -6.15 11.85
N ASP A 116 -4.06 -6.21 13.18
CA ASP A 116 -4.56 -5.15 14.05
C ASP A 116 -3.38 -4.28 14.53
N PRO A 117 -3.26 -3.03 14.06
CA PRO A 117 -2.17 -2.14 14.44
C PRO A 117 -2.27 -1.69 15.91
N ALA A 118 -3.48 -1.66 16.50
CA ALA A 118 -3.68 -1.22 17.89
C ALA A 118 -3.04 -2.17 18.90
N ILE A 119 -3.00 -3.47 18.58
CA ILE A 119 -2.35 -4.49 19.43
C ILE A 119 -1.04 -5.03 18.82
N GLY A 120 -0.69 -4.60 17.61
CA GLY A 120 0.54 -4.99 16.92
C GLY A 120 0.59 -6.48 16.54
N ARG A 121 -0.55 -7.11 16.25
CA ARG A 121 -0.68 -8.56 16.01
C ARG A 121 -1.61 -8.89 14.85
N PHE A 122 -1.41 -10.09 14.28
CA PHE A 122 -2.42 -10.68 13.42
C PHE A 122 -3.65 -11.11 14.23
N VAL A 123 -4.83 -10.89 13.65
CA VAL A 123 -6.12 -11.33 14.21
C VAL A 123 -6.30 -12.84 14.03
N ASN A 124 -5.76 -13.38 12.91
CA ASN A 124 -5.84 -14.80 12.57
C ASN A 124 -4.49 -15.48 12.83
N ALA A 125 -4.53 -16.72 13.29
CA ALA A 125 -3.34 -17.56 13.42
C ALA A 125 -2.69 -17.80 12.05
N ASP A 126 -1.35 -17.95 12.01
CA ASP A 126 -0.66 -18.41 10.81
C ASP A 126 -1.07 -19.83 10.45
N GLY A 127 -1.35 -20.09 9.17
CA GLY A 127 -1.62 -21.44 8.67
C GLY A 127 -0.38 -22.35 8.68
N TYR A 128 0.81 -21.79 8.84
CA TYR A 128 2.08 -22.50 8.93
C TYR A 128 2.62 -22.44 10.36
N ALA A 129 2.38 -23.47 11.14
CA ALA A 129 3.02 -23.62 12.44
C ALA A 129 4.52 -23.90 12.23
N SER A 130 5.38 -23.05 12.82
CA SER A 130 6.84 -23.14 12.81
C SER A 130 7.52 -22.65 11.51
N THR A 131 7.97 -21.40 11.54
CA THR A 131 8.85 -20.82 10.51
C THR A 131 10.34 -21.17 10.70
N GLY A 132 10.66 -22.10 11.61
CA GLY A 132 12.06 -22.50 11.88
C GLY A 132 12.90 -21.49 12.67
N GLU A 133 12.32 -20.40 13.16
CA GLU A 133 13.01 -19.31 13.86
C GLU A 133 12.90 -19.37 15.40
N GLY A 134 13.08 -20.53 16.01
CA GLY A 134 13.07 -20.67 17.47
C GLY A 134 11.73 -20.29 18.12
N PHE A 135 11.76 -19.70 19.32
CA PHE A 135 10.53 -19.32 20.05
C PHE A 135 9.64 -18.33 19.32
N LEU A 136 10.18 -17.45 18.46
CA LEU A 136 9.39 -16.51 17.68
C LEU A 136 8.60 -17.20 16.55
N GLY A 137 9.10 -18.30 16.01
CA GLY A 137 8.41 -19.11 15.01
C GLY A 137 7.17 -19.84 15.51
N TYR A 138 7.02 -19.99 16.82
CA TYR A 138 5.81 -20.57 17.44
C TYR A 138 4.71 -19.56 17.73
N ASN A 139 5.00 -18.23 17.65
CA ASN A 139 3.98 -17.20 17.87
C ASN A 139 3.25 -16.91 16.54
N MET A 140 2.19 -17.68 16.27
CA MET A 140 1.39 -17.61 15.04
C MET A 140 0.68 -16.25 14.83
N PHE A 141 0.67 -15.38 15.83
CA PHE A 141 0.04 -14.06 15.77
C PHE A 141 1.05 -12.91 15.69
N ALA A 142 2.36 -13.17 15.81
CA ALA A 142 3.37 -12.13 15.80
C ALA A 142 3.49 -11.47 14.42
N TYR A 143 3.29 -10.15 14.35
CA TYR A 143 3.60 -9.37 13.17
C TYR A 143 5.10 -9.03 13.15
N CYS A 144 5.75 -9.34 12.01
CA CYS A 144 7.17 -9.07 11.79
C CYS A 144 8.12 -9.59 12.89
N GLY A 145 7.72 -10.64 13.65
CA GLY A 145 8.49 -11.13 14.78
C GLY A 145 8.68 -10.07 15.89
N ASN A 146 7.69 -9.19 16.09
CA ASN A 146 7.70 -8.04 17.00
C ASN A 146 8.78 -6.98 16.68
N ASP A 147 9.24 -6.90 15.44
CA ASP A 147 10.22 -5.91 14.97
C ASP A 147 9.76 -5.24 13.67
N PRO A 148 8.68 -4.43 13.70
CA PRO A 148 8.10 -3.82 12.50
C PRO A 148 8.98 -2.72 11.89
N LEU A 149 9.94 -2.17 12.63
CA LEU A 149 10.86 -1.15 12.13
C LEU A 149 11.88 -1.73 11.13
N ASN A 150 12.30 -2.97 11.33
CA ASN A 150 13.34 -3.61 10.51
C ASN A 150 12.80 -4.70 9.58
N ARG A 151 11.53 -5.08 9.72
CA ARG A 151 10.90 -6.18 9.00
C ARG A 151 9.57 -5.74 8.39
N ALA A 152 9.16 -6.40 7.31
CA ALA A 152 7.84 -6.24 6.70
C ALA A 152 7.31 -7.60 6.27
N ASP A 153 6.02 -7.83 6.41
CA ASP A 153 5.32 -9.00 5.91
C ASP A 153 4.39 -8.58 4.78
N MET A 154 4.84 -8.75 3.53
CA MET A 154 4.10 -8.27 2.35
C MET A 154 2.87 -9.10 2.01
N THR A 155 2.75 -10.30 2.56
CA THR A 155 1.71 -11.28 2.18
C THR A 155 0.88 -11.77 3.35
N GLY A 156 1.27 -11.40 4.56
CA GLY A 156 0.67 -11.93 5.78
C GLY A 156 1.01 -13.40 6.07
N ALA A 157 2.00 -13.97 5.37
CA ALA A 157 2.41 -15.37 5.56
C ALA A 157 3.88 -15.50 5.99
N SER A 158 4.71 -14.48 5.72
CA SER A 158 6.15 -14.55 6.01
C SER A 158 6.74 -13.15 6.04
N TRP A 159 7.55 -12.86 7.03
CA TRP A 159 8.26 -11.60 7.15
C TRP A 159 9.67 -11.68 6.54
N ALA A 160 10.16 -10.56 6.00
CA ALA A 160 11.51 -10.40 5.48
C ALA A 160 12.19 -9.16 6.08
N LYS A 161 13.52 -9.19 6.21
CA LYS A 161 14.27 -7.99 6.59
C LYS A 161 14.16 -6.94 5.49
N ILE A 162 13.74 -5.73 5.82
CA ILE A 162 13.56 -4.62 4.88
C ILE A 162 14.79 -4.41 3.99
N LYS A 163 16.00 -4.44 4.57
CA LYS A 163 17.26 -4.29 3.81
C LYS A 163 17.47 -5.38 2.75
N SER A 164 17.10 -6.64 3.04
CA SER A 164 17.26 -7.74 2.08
C SER A 164 16.20 -7.69 0.97
N PHE A 165 15.00 -7.22 1.30
CA PHE A 165 13.94 -6.96 0.34
C PHE A 165 14.37 -5.91 -0.70
N PHE A 166 14.86 -4.75 -0.28
CA PHE A 166 15.35 -3.71 -1.20
C PHE A 166 16.53 -4.18 -2.05
N LYS A 167 17.49 -4.93 -1.47
CA LYS A 167 18.64 -5.47 -2.22
C LYS A 167 18.20 -6.42 -3.33
N ARG A 168 17.21 -7.29 -3.07
CA ARG A 168 16.66 -8.23 -4.06
C ARG A 168 15.90 -7.49 -5.17
N THR A 169 15.09 -6.52 -4.80
CA THR A 169 14.31 -5.70 -5.75
C THR A 169 15.24 -4.88 -6.64
N TRP A 170 16.26 -4.21 -6.08
CA TRP A 170 17.25 -3.45 -6.83
C TRP A 170 18.02 -4.33 -7.82
N LYS A 171 18.39 -5.55 -7.41
CA LYS A 171 19.04 -6.53 -8.29
C LYS A 171 18.13 -6.93 -9.46
N ASN A 172 16.85 -7.11 -9.22
CA ASN A 172 15.87 -7.47 -10.26
C ASN A 172 15.62 -6.31 -11.22
N ILE A 173 15.45 -5.08 -10.74
CA ILE A 173 15.32 -3.87 -11.56
C ILE A 173 16.55 -3.71 -12.46
N ARG A 174 17.75 -3.81 -11.91
CA ARG A 174 19.01 -3.72 -12.66
C ARG A 174 19.10 -4.77 -13.77
N LYS A 175 18.66 -5.99 -13.51
CA LYS A 175 18.63 -7.09 -14.50
C LYS A 175 17.61 -6.84 -15.60
N THR A 176 16.44 -6.27 -15.26
CA THR A 176 15.37 -5.96 -16.23
C THR A 176 15.74 -4.77 -17.10
N VAL A 177 16.27 -3.70 -16.49
CA VAL A 177 16.73 -2.50 -17.20
C VAL A 177 17.94 -2.84 -18.09
N GLY A 178 18.91 -3.64 -17.60
CA GLY A 178 20.03 -4.10 -18.40
C GLY A 178 19.61 -4.88 -19.64
N LYS A 179 18.60 -5.74 -19.55
CA LYS A 179 18.03 -6.45 -20.70
C LYS A 179 17.28 -5.53 -21.66
N ALA A 180 16.59 -4.50 -21.17
CA ALA A 180 15.83 -3.56 -21.99
C ALA A 180 16.72 -2.60 -22.79
N PHE A 181 17.90 -2.27 -22.29
CA PHE A 181 18.85 -1.31 -22.89
C PHE A 181 20.10 -1.97 -23.51
N GLY A 182 20.09 -3.29 -23.72
CA GLY A 182 21.10 -3.96 -24.55
C GLY A 182 22.54 -3.88 -24.01
N ALA A 183 22.73 -3.82 -22.71
CA ALA A 183 24.04 -3.99 -22.09
C ALA A 183 24.39 -5.48 -22.12
N SER A 184 25.13 -5.88 -23.19
CA SER A 184 25.81 -7.15 -23.30
C SER A 184 27.00 -7.20 -22.34
#